data_e7135090d5c7cd701d41c01219c402ac
#
_entry.id   e7135090d5c7cd701d41c01219c402ac
#
_cell.length_a   1.000
_cell.length_b   1.000
_cell.length_c   1.000
_cell.angle_alpha   90.00
_cell.angle_beta   90.00
_cell.angle_gamma   90.00
#
_symmetry.space_group_name_H-M   'P 1'
#
loop_
_entity.id
_entity.type
_entity.pdbx_description
1 polymer ?
#
loop_
_entity_poly.entity_id
_entity_poly.type
_entity_poly.pdbx_seq_one_letter_code
_entity_poly.pdbx_strand_id
1 'polypeptide(L)'
;LIAALKDGSIYYHAFPNNAELENMSPTLLREGLRATHALDAELGLPATRSLSQRDVPGAPKGAIPILNASGVGLISVGVNTASMYPRVPRIFRWVSGATSTVAMWHPRGYGGYSVGEAARLQNWDEALVTVWNHDNAGPMSKEAYVSAFEAIQKEFPNATVFASSFDGWLSALEASGQADTLPTLSQEIGDSWIYGVPSDPKKVAMSRAYDRALEGYVGGGGAHDDVLLNFTRLVVKNPEHTWGIDVKSHLFDNANWTNAQFDAARKWYHLTQPGRQYDQLEASWWEQRKWTEYPRRALPAQHPLTKLVDAEVSQLGEAVPFDALRDGGALKAAGFAPLADAASPIPCGATVLTIDNASGAVAAVHDASGTFGTTKGRFFAPIYRVYS
;
A
#
# COMPACT_ATOMS: atom_id res chain seq x y z
N LEU A 1 14.94 -22.15 -8.27
CA LEU A 1 14.36 -21.19 -7.32
C LEU A 1 14.06 -21.85 -5.97
N ILE A 2 13.24 -22.92 -5.90
CA ILE A 2 12.86 -23.59 -4.63
C ILE A 2 14.08 -24.04 -3.81
N ALA A 3 15.10 -24.64 -4.44
CA ALA A 3 16.32 -25.01 -3.75
C ALA A 3 17.03 -23.81 -3.12
N ALA A 4 17.13 -22.69 -3.85
CA ALA A 4 17.75 -21.46 -3.39
C ALA A 4 16.97 -20.75 -2.25
N LEU A 5 15.64 -20.91 -2.21
CA LEU A 5 14.83 -20.48 -1.08
C LEU A 5 15.10 -21.37 0.15
N LYS A 6 15.18 -22.70 -0.04
CA LYS A 6 15.40 -23.65 1.05
C LYS A 6 16.81 -23.60 1.65
N ASP A 7 17.82 -23.28 0.86
CA ASP A 7 19.20 -23.15 1.35
C ASP A 7 19.54 -21.74 1.84
N GLY A 8 18.59 -20.80 1.74
CA GLY A 8 18.74 -19.42 2.19
C GLY A 8 19.57 -18.52 1.26
N SER A 9 19.81 -18.94 0.01
CA SER A 9 20.45 -18.07 -1.00
C SER A 9 19.53 -16.97 -1.53
N ILE A 10 18.21 -17.19 -1.43
CA ILE A 10 17.18 -16.22 -1.80
C ILE A 10 16.21 -16.06 -0.63
N TYR A 11 15.83 -14.82 -0.35
CA TYR A 11 14.86 -14.46 0.66
C TYR A 11 13.73 -13.63 0.03
N TYR A 12 12.56 -13.66 0.66
CA TYR A 12 11.44 -12.77 0.36
C TYR A 12 10.90 -12.16 1.65
N HIS A 13 10.06 -11.16 1.55
CA HIS A 13 9.48 -10.50 2.72
C HIS A 13 8.03 -10.93 2.98
N ALA A 14 7.49 -10.55 4.14
CA ALA A 14 6.23 -11.06 4.66
C ALA A 14 4.97 -10.69 3.88
N PHE A 15 5.04 -9.83 2.85
CA PHE A 15 3.88 -9.47 2.03
C PHE A 15 4.17 -9.71 0.54
N PRO A 16 3.17 -10.11 -0.28
CA PRO A 16 3.42 -10.53 -1.67
C PRO A 16 4.00 -9.46 -2.60
N ASN A 17 3.81 -8.17 -2.27
CA ASN A 17 4.22 -7.06 -3.14
C ASN A 17 4.44 -5.76 -2.34
N ASN A 18 4.92 -4.71 -3.01
CA ASN A 18 4.83 -3.35 -2.52
C ASN A 18 3.38 -2.89 -2.60
N ALA A 19 2.79 -2.52 -1.50
CA ALA A 19 1.38 -2.22 -1.45
C ALA A 19 1.07 -0.89 -0.79
N GLU A 20 0.04 -0.24 -1.29
CA GLU A 20 -0.59 0.90 -0.65
C GLU A 20 -1.47 0.38 0.50
N LEU A 21 -0.86 0.22 1.68
CA LEU A 21 -1.49 -0.42 2.84
C LEU A 21 -2.76 0.30 3.30
N GLU A 22 -2.86 1.62 3.09
CA GLU A 22 -4.06 2.42 3.37
C GLU A 22 -5.27 2.02 2.50
N ASN A 23 -5.04 1.37 1.38
CA ASN A 23 -6.10 0.90 0.48
C ASN A 23 -6.66 -0.47 0.84
N MET A 24 -6.16 -1.09 1.89
CA MET A 24 -6.59 -2.39 2.37
C MET A 24 -7.40 -2.29 3.66
N SER A 25 -8.38 -3.19 3.84
CA SER A 25 -8.93 -3.44 5.16
C SER A 25 -7.92 -4.17 6.05
N PRO A 26 -8.09 -4.11 7.37
CA PRO A 26 -7.34 -4.94 8.30
C PRO A 26 -7.41 -6.44 7.96
N THR A 27 -8.53 -6.90 7.42
CA THR A 27 -8.73 -8.29 7.00
C THR A 27 -7.88 -8.63 5.78
N LEU A 28 -7.90 -7.79 4.74
CA LEU A 28 -7.10 -8.04 3.54
C LEU A 28 -5.59 -8.02 3.85
N LEU A 29 -5.13 -7.08 4.68
CA LEU A 29 -3.73 -7.06 5.11
C LEU A 29 -3.34 -8.34 5.84
N ARG A 30 -4.18 -8.81 6.79
CA ARG A 30 -3.94 -10.05 7.54
C ARG A 30 -3.91 -11.28 6.63
N GLU A 31 -4.86 -11.38 5.71
CA GLU A 31 -4.92 -12.50 4.77
C GLU A 31 -3.77 -12.47 3.75
N GLY A 32 -3.29 -11.29 3.35
CA GLY A 32 -2.09 -11.14 2.52
C GLY A 32 -0.83 -11.63 3.24
N LEU A 33 -0.66 -11.31 4.51
CA LEU A 33 0.43 -11.84 5.36
C LEU A 33 0.31 -13.36 5.51
N ARG A 34 -0.91 -13.87 5.75
CA ARG A 34 -1.18 -15.31 5.85
C ARG A 34 -0.83 -16.02 4.55
N ALA A 35 -1.04 -15.42 3.39
CA ALA A 35 -0.69 -16.01 2.10
C ALA A 35 0.83 -16.23 1.95
N THR A 36 1.65 -15.34 2.48
CA THR A 36 3.11 -15.51 2.51
C THR A 36 3.51 -16.60 3.51
N HIS A 37 2.93 -16.60 4.71
CA HIS A 37 3.21 -17.64 5.72
C HIS A 37 2.75 -19.04 5.26
N ALA A 38 1.69 -19.12 4.44
CA ALA A 38 1.31 -20.40 3.82
C ALA A 38 2.39 -20.90 2.85
N LEU A 39 3.07 -20.00 2.11
CA LEU A 39 4.22 -20.34 1.28
C LEU A 39 5.42 -20.79 2.14
N ASP A 40 5.71 -20.09 3.24
CA ASP A 40 6.75 -20.51 4.19
C ASP A 40 6.52 -21.94 4.66
N ALA A 41 5.29 -22.26 5.08
CA ALA A 41 4.91 -23.58 5.53
C ALA A 41 5.02 -24.65 4.41
N GLU A 42 4.56 -24.34 3.20
CA GLU A 42 4.66 -25.22 2.01
C GLU A 42 6.13 -25.55 1.69
N LEU A 43 7.02 -24.58 1.83
CA LEU A 43 8.44 -24.75 1.57
C LEU A 43 9.20 -25.35 2.76
N GLY A 44 8.58 -25.45 3.94
CA GLY A 44 9.23 -25.89 5.18
C GLY A 44 10.21 -24.86 5.73
N LEU A 45 9.95 -23.57 5.51
CA LEU A 45 10.76 -22.43 5.98
C LEU A 45 10.20 -21.89 7.30
N PRO A 46 11.03 -21.21 8.11
CA PRO A 46 10.54 -20.39 9.21
C PRO A 46 9.62 -19.28 8.68
N ALA A 47 8.63 -18.89 9.48
CA ALA A 47 7.75 -17.77 9.12
C ALA A 47 8.55 -16.48 8.91
N THR A 48 8.32 -15.82 7.80
CA THR A 48 8.98 -14.55 7.43
C THR A 48 8.54 -13.43 8.38
N ARG A 49 9.52 -12.73 8.97
CA ARG A 49 9.31 -11.76 10.05
C ARG A 49 9.48 -10.29 9.63
N SER A 50 9.88 -10.04 8.40
CA SER A 50 10.17 -8.68 7.92
C SER A 50 9.30 -8.31 6.73
N LEU A 51 8.68 -7.13 6.79
CA LEU A 51 7.97 -6.51 5.69
C LEU A 51 8.88 -5.47 5.02
N SER A 52 9.10 -5.58 3.73
CA SER A 52 9.85 -4.59 2.95
C SER A 52 8.90 -3.87 2.00
N GLN A 53 8.92 -2.54 2.06
CA GLN A 53 8.21 -1.67 1.12
C GLN A 53 9.23 -0.77 0.44
N ARG A 54 9.21 -0.75 -0.87
CA ARG A 54 10.09 0.11 -1.68
C ARG A 54 9.23 0.94 -2.60
N ASP A 55 9.64 2.18 -2.82
CA ASP A 55 8.98 3.17 -3.63
C ASP A 55 7.83 3.92 -2.90
N VAL A 56 6.91 3.23 -2.26
CA VAL A 56 5.87 3.85 -1.42
C VAL A 56 6.50 4.63 -0.26
N PRO A 57 6.06 5.88 0.02
CA PRO A 57 6.73 6.74 1.00
C PRO A 57 6.41 6.39 2.46
N GLY A 58 5.41 5.57 2.73
CA GLY A 58 5.01 5.29 4.10
C GLY A 58 4.19 4.03 4.31
N ALA A 59 3.63 3.94 5.50
CA ALA A 59 2.68 2.92 5.92
C ALA A 59 1.80 3.48 7.04
N PRO A 60 0.53 3.07 7.18
CA PRO A 60 -0.34 3.55 8.23
C PRO A 60 0.04 2.93 9.58
N LYS A 61 -0.01 3.71 10.64
CA LYS A 61 0.22 3.21 12.01
C LYS A 61 -0.77 2.10 12.39
N GLY A 62 -1.96 2.11 11.82
CA GLY A 62 -2.96 1.06 11.99
C GLY A 62 -2.53 -0.32 11.52
N ALA A 63 -1.49 -0.43 10.68
CA ALA A 63 -0.92 -1.71 10.27
C ALA A 63 -0.14 -2.41 11.39
N ILE A 64 0.43 -1.67 12.37
CA ILE A 64 1.33 -2.21 13.40
C ILE A 64 0.68 -3.35 14.21
N PRO A 65 -0.56 -3.21 14.75
CA PRO A 65 -1.18 -4.31 15.47
C PRO A 65 -1.37 -5.58 14.61
N ILE A 66 -1.61 -5.40 13.31
CA ILE A 66 -1.82 -6.51 12.37
C ILE A 66 -0.49 -7.20 12.08
N LEU A 67 0.56 -6.42 11.81
CA LEU A 67 1.93 -6.94 11.62
C LEU A 67 2.39 -7.71 12.84
N ASN A 68 2.23 -7.12 14.04
CA ASN A 68 2.60 -7.77 15.29
C ASN A 68 1.85 -9.08 15.53
N ALA A 69 0.52 -9.09 15.34
CA ALA A 69 -0.31 -10.28 15.48
C ALA A 69 0.02 -11.38 14.45
N SER A 70 0.63 -11.01 13.32
CA SER A 70 1.10 -11.92 12.27
C SER A 70 2.57 -12.30 12.42
N GLY A 71 3.24 -11.94 13.53
CA GLY A 71 4.64 -12.28 13.79
C GLY A 71 5.65 -11.43 12.99
N VAL A 72 5.21 -10.36 12.33
CA VAL A 72 6.10 -9.43 11.61
C VAL A 72 6.69 -8.42 12.58
N GLY A 73 7.98 -8.56 12.85
CA GLY A 73 8.73 -7.75 13.82
C GLY A 73 9.46 -6.54 13.23
N LEU A 74 9.60 -6.49 11.89
CA LEU A 74 10.30 -5.41 11.19
C LEU A 74 9.48 -4.93 9.99
N ILE A 75 9.35 -3.60 9.86
CA ILE A 75 8.97 -2.94 8.62
C ILE A 75 10.13 -2.10 8.09
N SER A 76 10.54 -2.34 6.85
CA SER A 76 11.58 -1.57 6.16
C SER A 76 10.97 -0.79 5.00
N VAL A 77 11.11 0.54 5.03
CA VAL A 77 10.57 1.43 4.00
C VAL A 77 11.70 2.15 3.28
N GLY A 78 11.75 2.03 1.96
CA GLY A 78 12.62 2.80 1.09
C GLY A 78 11.80 3.80 0.28
N VAL A 79 11.93 5.08 0.61
CA VAL A 79 11.07 6.14 0.06
C VAL A 79 11.52 6.53 -1.34
N ASN A 80 10.58 6.67 -2.28
CA ASN A 80 10.86 7.24 -3.59
C ASN A 80 11.54 8.61 -3.47
N THR A 81 12.58 8.85 -4.25
CA THR A 81 13.41 10.06 -4.15
C THR A 81 12.67 11.36 -4.47
N ALA A 82 11.58 11.29 -5.22
CA ALA A 82 10.73 12.42 -5.57
C ALA A 82 9.60 12.69 -4.54
N SER A 83 9.45 11.81 -3.54
CA SER A 83 8.42 11.94 -2.51
C SER A 83 8.94 12.68 -1.28
N MET A 84 8.02 13.36 -0.60
CA MET A 84 8.30 13.84 0.76
C MET A 84 8.42 12.64 1.70
N TYR A 85 9.42 12.66 2.55
CA TYR A 85 9.63 11.61 3.54
C TYR A 85 9.39 12.14 4.96
N PRO A 86 8.93 11.29 5.88
CA PRO A 86 8.76 11.68 7.27
C PRO A 86 10.11 11.95 7.94
N ARG A 87 10.12 12.92 8.86
CA ARG A 87 11.32 13.21 9.69
C ARG A 87 11.36 12.26 10.88
N VAL A 88 11.85 11.06 10.65
CA VAL A 88 11.97 10.01 11.65
C VAL A 88 13.42 9.51 11.74
N PRO A 89 13.84 8.90 12.85
CA PRO A 89 15.11 8.18 12.91
C PRO A 89 15.17 7.08 11.86
N ARG A 90 16.37 6.69 11.44
CA ARG A 90 16.53 5.60 10.46
C ARG A 90 16.04 4.27 11.01
N ILE A 91 16.25 4.01 12.28
CA ILE A 91 15.78 2.82 12.99
C ILE A 91 15.09 3.29 14.27
N PHE A 92 13.88 2.80 14.49
CA PHE A 92 13.10 3.15 15.67
C PHE A 92 12.07 2.05 16.01
N ARG A 93 11.57 2.09 17.21
CA ARG A 93 10.41 1.31 17.65
C ARG A 93 9.14 2.11 17.35
N TRP A 94 8.32 1.61 16.45
CA TRP A 94 7.06 2.25 16.08
C TRP A 94 5.91 1.62 16.85
N VAL A 95 5.17 2.42 17.61
CA VAL A 95 4.18 1.95 18.59
C VAL A 95 2.76 2.34 18.20
N SER A 96 1.83 1.40 18.33
CA SER A 96 0.39 1.60 18.19
C SER A 96 -0.34 0.89 19.35
N GLY A 97 -0.85 1.64 20.31
CA GLY A 97 -1.44 1.08 21.52
C GLY A 97 -0.41 0.24 22.31
N ALA A 98 -0.76 -1.00 22.60
CA ALA A 98 0.10 -1.96 23.31
C ALA A 98 1.06 -2.74 22.38
N THR A 99 1.01 -2.51 21.08
CA THR A 99 1.83 -3.24 20.10
C THR A 99 2.92 -2.37 19.51
N SER A 100 4.00 -2.99 19.06
CA SER A 100 5.10 -2.29 18.40
C SER A 100 5.78 -3.16 17.35
N THR A 101 6.45 -2.53 16.39
CA THR A 101 7.36 -3.17 15.44
C THR A 101 8.64 -2.36 15.34
N VAL A 102 9.75 -2.99 14.98
CA VAL A 102 10.96 -2.26 14.57
C VAL A 102 10.68 -1.64 13.20
N ALA A 103 11.00 -0.39 13.04
CA ALA A 103 10.87 0.32 11.77
C ALA A 103 12.25 0.79 11.28
N MET A 104 12.54 0.53 10.02
CA MET A 104 13.72 1.00 9.33
C MET A 104 13.28 1.88 8.16
N TRP A 105 13.68 3.16 8.19
CA TRP A 105 13.26 4.14 7.18
C TRP A 105 14.43 4.69 6.41
N HIS A 106 14.41 4.53 5.10
CA HIS A 106 15.41 5.06 4.18
C HIS A 106 14.84 6.28 3.46
N PRO A 107 15.09 7.50 3.92
CA PRO A 107 14.66 8.70 3.21
C PRO A 107 15.53 8.86 1.95
N ARG A 108 14.93 9.30 0.86
CA ARG A 108 15.63 9.55 -0.42
C ARG A 108 16.25 8.30 -1.06
N GLY A 109 15.46 7.24 -1.18
CA GLY A 109 15.85 6.05 -1.92
C GLY A 109 15.59 4.77 -1.16
N TYR A 110 16.14 3.71 -1.67
CA TYR A 110 15.79 2.34 -1.26
C TYR A 110 16.80 1.72 -0.30
N GLY A 111 17.71 2.54 0.20
CA GLY A 111 18.88 2.14 0.98
C GLY A 111 20.13 2.10 0.11
N GLY A 112 21.27 1.91 0.74
CA GLY A 112 22.59 1.89 0.10
C GLY A 112 23.64 1.32 1.02
N TYR A 113 24.91 1.41 0.62
CA TYR A 113 26.02 0.84 1.37
C TYR A 113 27.10 1.85 1.77
N SER A 114 26.90 3.15 1.54
CA SER A 114 27.79 4.16 2.12
C SER A 114 27.62 4.26 3.63
N VAL A 115 28.61 4.81 4.34
CA VAL A 115 28.55 5.05 5.79
C VAL A 115 27.30 5.85 6.17
N GLY A 116 26.90 6.81 5.33
CA GLY A 116 25.70 7.62 5.54
C GLY A 116 24.37 6.88 5.31
N GLU A 117 24.39 5.79 4.55
CA GLU A 117 23.19 4.99 4.20
C GLU A 117 23.04 3.74 5.05
N ALA A 118 24.12 3.26 5.68
CA ALA A 118 24.08 2.10 6.55
C ALA A 118 23.08 2.26 7.69
N ALA A 119 22.26 1.26 7.90
CA ALA A 119 21.38 1.17 9.05
C ALA A 119 22.16 0.64 10.25
N ARG A 120 22.56 1.55 11.15
CA ARG A 120 23.42 1.26 12.32
C ARG A 120 22.91 1.94 13.58
N LEU A 121 23.22 1.38 14.71
CA LEU A 121 23.01 1.95 16.04
C LEU A 121 24.36 2.38 16.63
N GLN A 122 24.31 3.37 17.52
CA GLN A 122 25.54 3.99 18.04
C GLN A 122 26.42 3.03 18.86
N ASN A 123 25.79 2.10 19.61
CA ASN A 123 26.48 1.19 20.53
C ASN A 123 26.34 -0.27 20.09
N TRP A 124 26.31 -0.54 18.80
CA TRP A 124 26.21 -1.86 18.23
C TRP A 124 27.18 -2.00 17.05
N ASP A 125 27.94 -3.10 17.05
CA ASP A 125 29.00 -3.33 16.08
C ASP A 125 28.49 -3.87 14.73
N GLU A 126 27.19 -4.14 14.60
CA GLU A 126 26.58 -4.59 13.35
C GLU A 126 25.85 -3.45 12.64
N ALA A 127 25.90 -3.46 11.31
CA ALA A 127 25.17 -2.56 10.45
C ALA A 127 24.56 -3.32 9.27
N LEU A 128 23.36 -2.92 8.85
CA LEU A 128 22.78 -3.41 7.61
C LEU A 128 23.02 -2.40 6.49
N VAL A 129 23.57 -2.88 5.39
CA VAL A 129 23.68 -2.15 4.13
C VAL A 129 22.86 -2.86 3.06
N THR A 130 22.38 -2.12 2.06
CA THR A 130 21.60 -2.66 0.96
C THR A 130 22.30 -2.39 -0.36
N VAL A 131 22.35 -3.41 -1.21
CA VAL A 131 22.77 -3.26 -2.60
C VAL A 131 21.52 -3.31 -3.47
N TRP A 132 21.32 -2.27 -4.26
CA TRP A 132 20.14 -2.11 -5.09
C TRP A 132 20.51 -2.21 -6.56
N ASN A 133 19.83 -3.09 -7.29
CA ASN A 133 20.15 -3.34 -8.71
C ASN A 133 19.26 -2.52 -9.65
N HIS A 134 19.21 -1.21 -9.49
CA HIS A 134 18.42 -0.29 -10.31
C HIS A 134 16.91 -0.54 -10.25
N ASP A 135 16.16 0.46 -10.67
CA ASP A 135 14.71 0.41 -10.73
C ASP A 135 14.26 -0.51 -11.86
N ASN A 136 13.31 -1.42 -11.57
CA ASN A 136 12.76 -2.41 -12.51
C ASN A 136 13.81 -3.28 -13.22
N ALA A 137 15.00 -3.42 -12.67
CA ALA A 137 16.03 -4.31 -13.20
C ALA A 137 15.85 -5.76 -12.72
N GLY A 138 16.35 -6.68 -13.51
CA GLY A 138 16.41 -8.10 -13.14
C GLY A 138 17.50 -8.39 -12.09
N PRO A 139 17.73 -9.66 -11.75
CA PRO A 139 18.80 -10.05 -10.83
C PRO A 139 20.17 -9.53 -11.27
N MET A 140 21.00 -9.18 -10.31
CA MET A 140 22.39 -8.80 -10.56
C MET A 140 23.17 -9.97 -11.16
N SER A 141 24.15 -9.66 -12.01
CA SER A 141 25.13 -10.64 -12.44
C SER A 141 26.06 -11.04 -11.27
N LYS A 142 26.71 -12.19 -11.39
CA LYS A 142 27.71 -12.63 -10.41
C LYS A 142 28.82 -11.59 -10.22
N GLU A 143 29.30 -11.01 -11.30
CA GLU A 143 30.37 -10.00 -11.31
C GLU A 143 29.92 -8.73 -10.59
N ALA A 144 28.66 -8.31 -10.79
CA ALA A 144 28.09 -7.16 -10.08
C ALA A 144 27.98 -7.41 -8.58
N TYR A 145 27.62 -8.63 -8.16
CA TYR A 145 27.62 -9.02 -6.73
C TYR A 145 29.03 -8.94 -6.14
N VAL A 146 30.03 -9.51 -6.80
CA VAL A 146 31.43 -9.48 -6.34
C VAL A 146 31.92 -8.02 -6.21
N SER A 147 31.66 -7.21 -7.24
CA SER A 147 32.03 -5.78 -7.20
C SER A 147 31.33 -5.00 -6.09
N ALA A 148 30.08 -5.35 -5.78
CA ALA A 148 29.36 -4.74 -4.66
C ALA A 148 30.00 -5.11 -3.31
N PHE A 149 30.37 -6.38 -3.09
CA PHE A 149 31.09 -6.80 -1.89
C PHE A 149 32.46 -6.09 -1.74
N GLU A 150 33.22 -5.99 -2.83
CA GLU A 150 34.49 -5.25 -2.84
C GLU A 150 34.32 -3.76 -2.50
N ALA A 151 33.28 -3.12 -3.05
CA ALA A 151 32.95 -1.74 -2.77
C ALA A 151 32.55 -1.52 -1.31
N ILE A 152 31.72 -2.43 -0.73
CA ILE A 152 31.35 -2.41 0.67
C ILE A 152 32.58 -2.61 1.57
N GLN A 153 33.42 -3.58 1.26
CA GLN A 153 34.65 -3.83 2.03
C GLN A 153 35.60 -2.63 1.99
N LYS A 154 35.69 -1.91 0.86
CA LYS A 154 36.46 -0.68 0.74
C LYS A 154 35.88 0.48 1.56
N GLU A 155 34.54 0.58 1.61
CA GLU A 155 33.83 1.59 2.41
C GLU A 155 33.97 1.30 3.92
N PHE A 156 34.00 0.02 4.30
CA PHE A 156 34.12 -0.45 5.68
C PHE A 156 35.36 -1.36 5.86
N PRO A 157 36.60 -0.83 5.80
CA PRO A 157 37.82 -1.65 5.72
C PRO A 157 38.08 -2.53 6.95
N ASN A 158 37.53 -2.16 8.10
CA ASN A 158 37.66 -2.91 9.37
C ASN A 158 36.48 -3.83 9.69
N ALA A 159 35.46 -3.91 8.80
CA ALA A 159 34.30 -4.75 9.03
C ALA A 159 34.44 -6.11 8.33
N THR A 160 33.81 -7.13 8.89
CA THR A 160 33.53 -8.38 8.18
C THR A 160 32.24 -8.21 7.39
N VAL A 161 32.31 -8.29 6.06
CA VAL A 161 31.16 -8.17 5.16
C VAL A 161 30.62 -9.55 4.83
N PHE A 162 29.35 -9.77 5.05
CA PHE A 162 28.66 -11.02 4.70
C PHE A 162 27.25 -10.78 4.19
N ALA A 163 26.72 -11.70 3.40
CA ALA A 163 25.34 -11.64 2.93
C ALA A 163 24.36 -11.93 4.06
N SER A 164 23.27 -11.18 4.12
CA SER A 164 22.23 -11.33 5.14
C SER A 164 20.84 -11.02 4.57
N SER A 165 19.84 -11.14 5.41
CA SER A 165 18.45 -10.76 5.14
C SER A 165 17.94 -9.80 6.21
N PHE A 166 16.78 -9.18 5.97
CA PHE A 166 16.11 -8.37 7.01
C PHE A 166 15.78 -9.19 8.25
N ASP A 167 15.37 -10.46 8.10
CA ASP A 167 15.08 -11.35 9.23
C ASP A 167 16.34 -11.71 10.00
N GLY A 168 17.46 -11.95 9.31
CA GLY A 168 18.76 -12.18 9.94
C GLY A 168 19.22 -10.99 10.75
N TRP A 169 19.11 -9.79 10.19
CA TRP A 169 19.46 -8.57 10.89
C TRP A 169 18.52 -8.28 12.09
N LEU A 170 17.21 -8.52 11.93
CA LEU A 170 16.25 -8.39 13.04
C LEU A 170 16.61 -9.33 14.20
N SER A 171 16.93 -10.59 13.88
CA SER A 171 17.31 -11.58 14.88
C SER A 171 18.60 -11.20 15.62
N ALA A 172 19.59 -10.66 14.91
CA ALA A 172 20.82 -10.14 15.53
C ALA A 172 20.54 -8.93 16.42
N LEU A 173 19.68 -8.00 15.99
CA LEU A 173 19.26 -6.85 16.77
C LEU A 173 18.56 -7.27 18.09
N GLU A 174 17.66 -8.24 18.02
CA GLU A 174 16.96 -8.78 19.19
C GLU A 174 17.94 -9.49 20.14
N ALA A 175 18.81 -10.34 19.62
CA ALA A 175 19.80 -11.09 20.41
C ALA A 175 20.81 -10.17 21.11
N SER A 176 21.13 -9.03 20.54
CA SER A 176 22.06 -8.04 21.12
C SER A 176 21.44 -7.23 22.27
N GLY A 177 20.13 -7.26 22.47
CA GLY A 177 19.39 -6.38 23.38
C GLY A 177 19.29 -4.92 22.93
N GLN A 178 19.85 -4.58 21.78
CA GLN A 178 19.82 -3.20 21.24
C GLN A 178 18.41 -2.78 20.80
N ALA A 179 17.53 -3.73 20.53
CA ALA A 179 16.13 -3.44 20.22
C ALA A 179 15.44 -2.62 21.31
N ASP A 180 15.83 -2.77 22.58
CA ASP A 180 15.25 -2.05 23.73
C ASP A 180 15.76 -0.60 23.85
N THR A 181 16.86 -0.29 23.19
CA THR A 181 17.46 1.07 23.18
C THR A 181 16.92 1.97 22.08
N LEU A 182 16.10 1.45 21.17
CA LEU A 182 15.59 2.19 20.03
C LEU A 182 14.71 3.38 20.45
N PRO A 183 14.85 4.53 19.77
CA PRO A 183 13.93 5.63 19.96
C PRO A 183 12.50 5.18 19.65
N THR A 184 11.55 5.57 20.49
CA THR A 184 10.14 5.19 20.35
C THR A 184 9.34 6.29 19.69
N LEU A 185 8.58 5.95 18.65
CA LEU A 185 7.65 6.85 17.97
C LEU A 185 6.24 6.25 18.03
N SER A 186 5.25 7.10 18.29
CA SER A 186 3.82 6.73 18.33
C SER A 186 2.96 7.56 17.37
N GLN A 187 3.59 8.48 16.62
CA GLN A 187 2.90 9.32 15.65
C GLN A 187 2.50 8.54 14.39
N GLU A 188 1.50 9.05 13.67
CA GLU A 188 1.21 8.62 12.30
C GLU A 188 2.29 9.16 11.36
N ILE A 189 2.82 8.31 10.51
CA ILE A 189 3.85 8.66 9.52
C ILE A 189 3.52 8.14 8.12
N GLY A 190 2.33 7.56 7.97
CA GLY A 190 1.92 6.96 6.71
C GLY A 190 1.57 7.98 5.64
N ASP A 191 1.93 7.66 4.47
CA ASP A 191 1.43 8.07 3.18
C ASP A 191 1.97 7.03 2.20
N SER A 192 1.11 6.20 1.64
CA SER A 192 1.49 5.17 0.70
C SER A 192 1.09 5.51 -0.73
N TRP A 193 1.25 6.77 -1.12
CA TRP A 193 0.92 7.24 -2.47
C TRP A 193 -0.55 7.14 -2.84
N ILE A 194 -1.42 7.35 -1.89
CA ILE A 194 -2.87 7.37 -2.12
C ILE A 194 -3.32 8.35 -3.23
N TYR A 195 -2.44 9.26 -3.66
CA TYR A 195 -2.69 10.12 -4.81
C TYR A 195 -2.96 9.36 -6.11
N GLY A 196 -2.39 8.17 -6.28
CA GLY A 196 -2.65 7.30 -7.42
C GLY A 196 -4.01 6.62 -7.38
N VAL A 197 -4.59 6.46 -6.20
CA VAL A 197 -5.87 5.77 -5.97
C VAL A 197 -7.02 6.33 -6.83
N PRO A 198 -7.21 7.65 -6.96
CA PRO A 198 -8.28 8.20 -7.79
C PRO A 198 -8.04 8.06 -9.30
N SER A 199 -6.85 7.64 -9.73
CA SER A 199 -6.50 7.54 -11.16
C SER A 199 -7.36 6.53 -11.91
N ASP A 200 -7.81 5.47 -11.22
CA ASP A 200 -8.78 4.51 -11.77
C ASP A 200 -9.86 4.19 -10.72
N PRO A 201 -10.87 5.03 -10.59
CA PRO A 201 -11.93 4.85 -9.60
C PRO A 201 -12.71 3.53 -9.79
N LYS A 202 -12.78 2.98 -11.00
CA LYS A 202 -13.39 1.67 -11.25
C LYS A 202 -12.57 0.54 -10.63
N LYS A 203 -11.26 0.55 -10.80
CA LYS A 203 -10.35 -0.42 -10.17
C LYS A 203 -10.47 -0.36 -8.64
N VAL A 204 -10.47 0.86 -8.08
CA VAL A 204 -10.64 1.07 -6.63
C VAL A 204 -11.98 0.55 -6.13
N ALA A 205 -13.07 0.87 -6.80
CA ALA A 205 -14.42 0.41 -6.43
C ALA A 205 -14.50 -1.12 -6.43
N MET A 206 -13.96 -1.78 -7.45
CA MET A 206 -13.90 -3.24 -7.53
C MET A 206 -13.04 -3.85 -6.42
N SER A 207 -11.86 -3.28 -6.16
CA SER A 207 -10.97 -3.71 -5.08
C SER A 207 -11.67 -3.62 -3.72
N ARG A 208 -12.37 -2.51 -3.45
CA ARG A 208 -13.15 -2.31 -2.23
C ARG A 208 -14.32 -3.27 -2.10
N ALA A 209 -14.98 -3.63 -3.20
CA ALA A 209 -16.05 -4.62 -3.18
C ALA A 209 -15.51 -6.01 -2.79
N TYR A 210 -14.38 -6.41 -3.35
CA TYR A 210 -13.73 -7.66 -2.96
C TYR A 210 -13.26 -7.66 -1.50
N ASP A 211 -12.75 -6.54 -1.03
CA ASP A 211 -12.31 -6.38 0.35
C ASP A 211 -13.48 -6.52 1.34
N ARG A 212 -14.62 -5.86 1.08
CA ARG A 212 -15.83 -6.02 1.91
C ARG A 212 -16.38 -7.45 1.88
N ALA A 213 -16.38 -8.10 0.70
CA ALA A 213 -16.79 -9.50 0.60
C ALA A 213 -15.88 -10.42 1.42
N LEU A 214 -14.57 -10.17 1.40
CA LEU A 214 -13.57 -10.88 2.21
C LEU A 214 -13.81 -10.66 3.70
N GLU A 215 -14.03 -9.41 4.13
CA GLU A 215 -14.35 -9.08 5.51
C GLU A 215 -15.62 -9.79 5.98
N GLY A 216 -16.67 -9.76 5.17
CA GLY A 216 -17.92 -10.46 5.47
C GLY A 216 -17.73 -11.97 5.56
N TYR A 217 -16.92 -12.56 4.69
CA TYR A 217 -16.65 -14.00 4.70
C TYR A 217 -15.84 -14.42 5.94
N VAL A 218 -14.72 -13.76 6.19
CA VAL A 218 -13.83 -14.09 7.33
C VAL A 218 -14.52 -13.76 8.65
N GLY A 219 -15.18 -12.60 8.75
CA GLY A 219 -15.91 -12.19 9.94
C GLY A 219 -17.12 -13.08 10.24
N GLY A 220 -17.71 -13.70 9.22
CA GLY A 220 -18.77 -14.72 9.35
C GLY A 220 -18.26 -16.13 9.70
N GLY A 221 -16.98 -16.31 9.97
CA GLY A 221 -16.38 -17.62 10.29
C GLY A 221 -16.13 -18.52 9.07
N GLY A 222 -15.95 -17.92 7.90
CA GLY A 222 -15.60 -18.63 6.67
C GLY A 222 -14.27 -19.41 6.78
N ALA A 223 -14.18 -20.54 6.11
CA ALA A 223 -13.02 -21.41 6.17
C ALA A 223 -11.77 -20.75 5.51
N HIS A 224 -10.63 -20.91 6.17
CA HIS A 224 -9.33 -20.52 5.60
C HIS A 224 -8.76 -21.65 4.72
N ASP A 225 -9.42 -21.91 3.60
CA ASP A 225 -9.08 -22.95 2.63
C ASP A 225 -8.26 -22.42 1.44
N ASP A 226 -7.92 -23.30 0.51
CA ASP A 226 -7.17 -22.96 -0.70
C ASP A 226 -7.92 -21.99 -1.62
N VAL A 227 -9.26 -21.99 -1.59
CA VAL A 227 -10.08 -21.06 -2.38
C VAL A 227 -9.91 -19.65 -1.85
N LEU A 228 -9.99 -19.47 -0.54
CA LEU A 228 -9.72 -18.17 0.10
C LEU A 228 -8.29 -17.72 -0.14
N LEU A 229 -7.31 -18.64 -0.01
CA LEU A 229 -5.91 -18.34 -0.25
C LEU A 229 -5.65 -17.85 -1.67
N ASN A 230 -6.19 -18.54 -2.67
CA ASN A 230 -6.07 -18.15 -4.08
C ASN A 230 -6.77 -16.82 -4.39
N PHE A 231 -7.97 -16.63 -3.85
CA PHE A 231 -8.68 -15.36 -3.96
C PHE A 231 -7.85 -14.20 -3.39
N THR A 232 -7.33 -14.36 -2.18
CA THR A 232 -6.51 -13.34 -1.50
C THR A 232 -5.26 -12.99 -2.31
N ARG A 233 -4.52 -14.00 -2.80
CA ARG A 233 -3.33 -13.79 -3.65
C ARG A 233 -3.60 -12.94 -4.87
N LEU A 234 -4.80 -13.01 -5.43
CA LEU A 234 -5.22 -12.21 -6.58
C LEU A 234 -5.72 -10.81 -6.17
N VAL A 235 -6.45 -10.72 -5.05
CA VAL A 235 -6.98 -9.43 -4.57
C VAL A 235 -5.87 -8.50 -4.10
N VAL A 236 -4.84 -8.99 -3.40
CA VAL A 236 -3.74 -8.15 -2.90
C VAL A 236 -2.90 -7.51 -4.01
N LYS A 237 -3.06 -7.97 -5.26
CA LYS A 237 -2.46 -7.30 -6.42
C LYS A 237 -3.14 -5.98 -6.78
N ASN A 238 -4.40 -5.78 -6.38
CA ASN A 238 -5.11 -4.53 -6.69
C ASN A 238 -4.55 -3.31 -5.94
N PRO A 239 -4.24 -3.36 -4.63
CA PRO A 239 -3.59 -2.27 -3.91
C PRO A 239 -2.06 -2.24 -4.08
N GLU A 240 -1.48 -3.01 -5.00
CA GLU A 240 -0.07 -2.88 -5.36
C GLU A 240 0.18 -1.47 -5.92
N HIS A 241 1.35 -0.87 -5.61
CA HIS A 241 1.62 0.55 -5.84
C HIS A 241 1.66 0.98 -7.31
N THR A 242 1.78 0.05 -8.25
CA THR A 242 1.87 0.35 -9.68
C THR A 242 0.50 0.35 -10.35
N TRP A 243 0.07 1.50 -10.88
CA TRP A 243 -1.23 1.68 -11.53
C TRP A 243 -1.18 1.69 -13.07
N GLY A 244 -0.15 1.12 -13.61
CA GLY A 244 0.19 1.07 -15.02
C GLY A 244 1.67 1.33 -15.23
N ILE A 245 2.11 1.52 -16.48
CA ILE A 245 3.48 1.91 -16.75
C ILE A 245 3.72 3.38 -16.39
N ASP A 246 4.97 3.72 -16.12
CA ASP A 246 5.36 5.07 -15.73
C ASP A 246 5.10 6.08 -16.85
N VAL A 247 4.19 7.03 -16.58
CA VAL A 247 3.82 8.09 -17.52
C VAL A 247 5.03 8.92 -17.92
N LYS A 248 5.95 9.25 -17.00
CA LYS A 248 7.14 10.06 -17.26
C LYS A 248 8.07 9.41 -18.29
N SER A 249 8.15 8.08 -18.28
CA SER A 249 9.05 7.32 -19.14
C SER A 249 8.42 6.94 -20.49
N HIS A 250 7.10 6.93 -20.57
CA HIS A 250 6.38 6.39 -21.72
C HIS A 250 5.47 7.39 -22.45
N LEU A 251 5.19 8.54 -21.88
CA LEU A 251 4.44 9.62 -22.50
C LEU A 251 5.26 10.92 -22.51
N PHE A 252 5.66 11.36 -23.69
CA PHE A 252 6.44 12.60 -23.87
C PHE A 252 5.57 13.81 -24.21
N ASP A 253 4.26 13.70 -23.99
CA ASP A 253 3.31 14.78 -24.18
C ASP A 253 3.10 15.54 -22.85
N ASN A 254 3.62 16.74 -22.78
CA ASN A 254 3.53 17.63 -21.62
C ASN A 254 2.88 18.99 -21.98
N ALA A 255 2.14 19.06 -23.08
CA ALA A 255 1.56 20.29 -23.62
C ALA A 255 0.03 20.25 -23.77
N ASN A 256 -0.58 19.08 -23.78
CA ASN A 256 -2.00 18.90 -24.10
C ASN A 256 -2.83 18.65 -22.82
N TRP A 257 -3.07 19.73 -22.08
CA TRP A 257 -3.67 19.68 -20.74
C TRP A 257 -5.20 19.75 -20.70
N THR A 258 -5.85 20.25 -21.76
CA THR A 258 -7.31 20.27 -21.81
C THR A 258 -7.86 18.98 -22.39
N ASN A 259 -9.11 18.62 -22.05
CA ASN A 259 -9.75 17.41 -22.60
C ASN A 259 -9.74 17.39 -24.13
N ALA A 260 -10.01 18.54 -24.77
CA ALA A 260 -10.01 18.63 -26.24
C ALA A 260 -8.61 18.44 -26.83
N GLN A 261 -7.57 19.02 -26.21
CA GLN A 261 -6.18 18.81 -26.64
C GLN A 261 -5.73 17.38 -26.42
N PHE A 262 -6.06 16.80 -25.25
CA PHE A 262 -5.77 15.41 -24.95
C PHE A 262 -6.42 14.47 -25.97
N ASP A 263 -7.70 14.62 -26.27
CA ASP A 263 -8.41 13.78 -27.24
C ASP A 263 -7.82 13.90 -28.65
N ALA A 264 -7.44 15.11 -29.04
CA ALA A 264 -6.80 15.35 -30.35
C ALA A 264 -5.40 14.69 -30.42
N ALA A 265 -4.58 14.91 -29.39
CA ALA A 265 -3.23 14.32 -29.29
C ALA A 265 -3.30 12.80 -29.27
N ARG A 266 -4.15 12.21 -28.44
CA ARG A 266 -4.36 10.77 -28.34
C ARG A 266 -4.74 10.14 -29.69
N LYS A 267 -5.69 10.74 -30.41
CA LYS A 267 -6.09 10.29 -31.76
C LYS A 267 -4.93 10.39 -32.74
N TRP A 268 -4.19 11.49 -32.73
CA TRP A 268 -3.04 11.69 -33.59
C TRP A 268 -1.95 10.65 -33.35
N TYR A 269 -1.57 10.40 -32.09
CA TYR A 269 -0.57 9.39 -31.73
C TYR A 269 -1.01 7.98 -32.08
N HIS A 270 -2.26 7.62 -31.86
CA HIS A 270 -2.82 6.33 -32.25
C HIS A 270 -2.70 6.09 -33.77
N LEU A 271 -2.96 7.10 -34.59
CA LEU A 271 -2.90 6.99 -36.06
C LEU A 271 -1.47 7.01 -36.60
N THR A 272 -0.58 7.77 -35.99
CA THR A 272 0.77 8.02 -36.52
C THR A 272 1.86 7.17 -35.90
N GLN A 273 1.65 6.71 -34.66
CA GLN A 273 2.58 5.93 -33.85
C GLN A 273 1.87 4.78 -33.11
N PRO A 274 1.19 3.87 -33.85
CA PRO A 274 0.41 2.81 -33.25
C PRO A 274 1.29 1.91 -32.35
N GLY A 275 0.74 1.50 -31.18
CA GLY A 275 1.43 0.69 -30.19
C GLY A 275 2.49 1.43 -29.34
N ARG A 276 2.53 2.75 -29.41
CA ARG A 276 3.42 3.61 -28.63
C ARG A 276 2.66 4.67 -27.83
N GLN A 277 3.35 5.37 -26.94
CA GLN A 277 2.81 6.50 -26.20
C GLN A 277 1.47 6.16 -25.51
N TYR A 278 0.39 6.81 -25.92
CA TYR A 278 -0.95 6.61 -25.40
C TYR A 278 -1.42 5.15 -25.48
N ASP A 279 -1.13 4.46 -26.56
CA ASP A 279 -1.52 3.05 -26.73
C ASP A 279 -0.86 2.14 -25.70
N GLN A 280 0.41 2.38 -25.37
CA GLN A 280 1.12 1.63 -24.32
C GLN A 280 0.54 1.91 -22.94
N LEU A 281 0.26 3.18 -22.63
CA LEU A 281 -0.37 3.57 -21.36
C LEU A 281 -1.74 2.93 -21.20
N GLU A 282 -2.59 3.04 -22.23
CA GLU A 282 -3.93 2.46 -22.20
C GLU A 282 -3.89 0.93 -22.09
N ALA A 283 -2.99 0.27 -22.79
CA ALA A 283 -2.78 -1.16 -22.66
C ALA A 283 -2.38 -1.55 -21.23
N SER A 284 -1.51 -0.77 -20.59
CA SER A 284 -1.09 -0.99 -19.21
C SER A 284 -2.24 -0.80 -18.22
N TRP A 285 -3.12 0.19 -18.42
CA TRP A 285 -4.31 0.39 -17.59
C TRP A 285 -5.32 -0.74 -17.76
N TRP A 286 -5.52 -1.22 -18.97
CA TRP A 286 -6.34 -2.40 -19.22
C TRP A 286 -5.78 -3.65 -18.56
N GLU A 287 -4.47 -3.83 -18.58
CA GLU A 287 -3.80 -4.91 -17.85
C GLU A 287 -4.05 -4.82 -16.35
N GLN A 288 -3.90 -3.64 -15.75
CA GLN A 288 -4.19 -3.41 -14.35
C GLN A 288 -5.66 -3.74 -14.00
N ARG A 289 -6.61 -3.39 -14.88
CA ARG A 289 -8.03 -3.72 -14.69
C ARG A 289 -8.34 -5.21 -14.77
N LYS A 290 -7.56 -6.01 -15.49
CA LYS A 290 -7.72 -7.48 -15.48
C LYS A 290 -7.52 -8.08 -14.10
N TRP A 291 -6.68 -7.49 -13.27
CA TRP A 291 -6.52 -7.90 -11.88
C TRP A 291 -7.78 -7.73 -11.03
N THR A 292 -8.75 -6.91 -11.46
CA THR A 292 -10.07 -6.86 -10.85
C THR A 292 -11.00 -7.97 -11.32
N GLU A 293 -10.69 -8.67 -12.40
CA GLU A 293 -11.50 -9.78 -12.92
C GLU A 293 -11.03 -11.15 -12.40
N TYR A 294 -9.71 -11.31 -12.26
CA TYR A 294 -9.12 -12.61 -11.88
C TYR A 294 -9.60 -13.15 -10.54
N PRO A 295 -9.76 -12.35 -9.47
CA PRO A 295 -10.26 -12.86 -8.19
C PRO A 295 -11.63 -13.53 -8.33
N ARG A 296 -12.56 -12.87 -9.04
CA ARG A 296 -13.90 -13.44 -9.25
C ARG A 296 -13.87 -14.70 -10.10
N ARG A 297 -13.02 -14.74 -11.14
CA ARG A 297 -12.90 -15.92 -12.02
C ARG A 297 -12.28 -17.13 -11.30
N ALA A 298 -11.46 -16.90 -10.30
CA ALA A 298 -10.83 -17.96 -9.51
C ALA A 298 -11.78 -18.61 -8.51
N LEU A 299 -12.93 -17.99 -8.21
CA LEU A 299 -13.88 -18.51 -7.24
C LEU A 299 -14.78 -19.57 -7.87
N PRO A 300 -14.86 -20.78 -7.29
CA PRO A 300 -15.84 -21.79 -7.67
C PRO A 300 -17.29 -21.30 -7.41
N ALA A 301 -18.21 -21.58 -8.33
CA ALA A 301 -19.58 -21.07 -8.26
C ALA A 301 -20.30 -21.43 -6.95
N GLN A 302 -19.97 -22.58 -6.35
CA GLN A 302 -20.60 -23.07 -5.13
C GLN A 302 -19.96 -22.59 -3.83
N HIS A 303 -18.80 -21.91 -3.92
CA HIS A 303 -18.10 -21.44 -2.72
C HIS A 303 -18.86 -20.28 -2.06
N PRO A 304 -19.03 -20.24 -0.72
CA PRO A 304 -19.80 -19.19 -0.04
C PRO A 304 -19.30 -17.78 -0.31
N LEU A 305 -17.96 -17.59 -0.41
CA LEU A 305 -17.35 -16.30 -0.75
C LEU A 305 -17.82 -15.78 -2.12
N THR A 306 -18.14 -16.66 -3.06
CA THR A 306 -18.62 -16.27 -4.40
C THR A 306 -19.91 -15.46 -4.32
N LYS A 307 -20.84 -15.86 -3.47
CA LYS A 307 -22.11 -15.15 -3.28
C LYS A 307 -21.89 -13.75 -2.69
N LEU A 308 -20.97 -13.62 -1.75
CA LEU A 308 -20.63 -12.33 -1.14
C LEU A 308 -19.96 -11.41 -2.17
N VAL A 309 -19.02 -11.94 -2.95
CA VAL A 309 -18.36 -11.18 -4.04
C VAL A 309 -19.39 -10.71 -5.07
N ASP A 310 -20.27 -11.60 -5.52
CA ASP A 310 -21.31 -11.24 -6.51
C ASP A 310 -22.28 -10.19 -5.96
N ALA A 311 -22.67 -10.29 -4.69
CA ALA A 311 -23.51 -9.29 -4.03
C ALA A 311 -22.83 -7.92 -3.95
N GLU A 312 -21.57 -7.85 -3.53
CA GLU A 312 -20.82 -6.60 -3.45
C GLU A 312 -20.57 -5.97 -4.82
N VAL A 313 -20.20 -6.78 -5.82
CA VAL A 313 -19.95 -6.30 -7.18
C VAL A 313 -21.23 -5.82 -7.84
N SER A 314 -22.37 -6.47 -7.59
CA SER A 314 -23.67 -6.04 -8.15
C SER A 314 -24.11 -4.66 -7.67
N GLN A 315 -23.63 -4.22 -6.49
CA GLN A 315 -23.91 -2.88 -5.96
C GLN A 315 -23.10 -1.77 -6.68
N LEU A 316 -22.07 -2.14 -7.43
CA LEU A 316 -21.25 -1.17 -8.17
C LEU A 316 -21.94 -0.61 -9.41
N GLY A 317 -23.19 -0.86 -9.64
CA GLY A 317 -24.10 -0.38 -10.66
C GLY A 317 -23.57 0.56 -11.74
N GLU A 318 -24.33 0.90 -12.72
CA GLU A 318 -23.98 1.94 -13.68
C GLU A 318 -23.83 3.29 -12.94
N ALA A 319 -22.78 4.05 -13.28
CA ALA A 319 -22.58 5.37 -12.70
C ALA A 319 -23.84 6.22 -12.94
N VAL A 320 -24.43 6.73 -11.85
CA VAL A 320 -25.54 7.67 -11.97
C VAL A 320 -25.00 8.91 -12.72
N PRO A 321 -25.63 9.32 -13.84
CA PRO A 321 -25.19 10.51 -14.56
C PRO A 321 -25.09 11.71 -13.62
N PHE A 322 -24.01 12.46 -13.72
CA PHE A 322 -23.75 13.59 -12.82
C PHE A 322 -24.90 14.60 -12.84
N ASP A 323 -25.51 14.81 -14.00
CA ASP A 323 -26.67 15.70 -14.14
C ASP A 323 -27.89 15.18 -13.37
N ALA A 324 -28.10 13.87 -13.30
CA ALA A 324 -29.18 13.28 -12.50
C ALA A 324 -28.94 13.43 -10.98
N LEU A 325 -27.68 13.47 -10.55
CA LEU A 325 -27.32 13.82 -9.16
C LEU A 325 -27.54 15.31 -8.89
N ARG A 326 -27.27 16.16 -9.88
CA ARG A 326 -27.35 17.61 -9.75
C ARG A 326 -28.78 18.13 -9.61
N ASP A 327 -29.75 17.54 -10.28
CA ASP A 327 -31.17 17.93 -10.18
C ASP A 327 -31.88 17.36 -8.94
N GLY A 328 -31.21 16.52 -8.16
CA GLY A 328 -31.71 15.91 -6.94
C GLY A 328 -32.75 14.82 -7.17
N GLY A 329 -33.21 14.59 -8.41
CA GLY A 329 -34.24 13.59 -8.71
C GLY A 329 -33.80 12.17 -8.41
N ALA A 330 -32.60 11.79 -8.85
CA ALA A 330 -32.03 10.46 -8.59
C ALA A 330 -31.75 10.23 -7.09
N LEU A 331 -31.26 11.25 -6.38
CA LEU A 331 -31.03 11.18 -4.94
C LEU A 331 -32.35 10.99 -4.18
N LYS A 332 -33.39 11.73 -4.54
CA LYS A 332 -34.73 11.59 -3.95
C LYS A 332 -35.32 10.18 -4.23
N ALA A 333 -35.15 9.68 -5.45
CA ALA A 333 -35.59 8.31 -5.81
C ALA A 333 -34.82 7.23 -5.02
N ALA A 334 -33.58 7.49 -4.65
CA ALA A 334 -32.74 6.63 -3.80
C ALA A 334 -33.03 6.84 -2.28
N GLY A 335 -34.01 7.64 -1.90
CA GLY A 335 -34.42 7.87 -0.50
C GLY A 335 -33.58 8.96 0.21
N PHE A 336 -32.76 9.72 -0.51
CA PHE A 336 -32.04 10.85 0.08
C PHE A 336 -32.95 12.09 0.10
N ALA A 337 -32.86 12.85 1.19
CA ALA A 337 -33.51 14.12 1.32
C ALA A 337 -32.47 15.24 1.54
N PRO A 338 -32.68 16.44 1.00
CA PRO A 338 -31.86 17.57 1.33
C PRO A 338 -31.88 17.83 2.85
N LEU A 339 -30.74 18.18 3.42
CA LEU A 339 -30.71 18.71 4.79
C LEU A 339 -31.44 20.06 4.80
N ALA A 340 -32.39 20.20 5.70
CA ALA A 340 -33.13 21.45 5.86
C ALA A 340 -32.21 22.60 6.31
N ASP A 341 -31.23 22.28 7.13
CA ASP A 341 -30.14 23.16 7.56
C ASP A 341 -28.88 22.32 7.76
N ALA A 342 -27.86 22.61 6.97
CA ALA A 342 -26.59 21.89 7.05
C ALA A 342 -25.79 22.16 8.34
N ALA A 343 -26.13 23.25 9.08
CA ALA A 343 -25.57 23.51 10.41
C ALA A 343 -26.24 22.68 11.51
N SER A 344 -27.38 22.07 11.23
CA SER A 344 -28.05 21.20 12.18
C SER A 344 -27.28 19.89 12.40
N PRO A 345 -27.23 19.36 13.62
CA PRO A 345 -26.63 18.06 13.91
C PRO A 345 -27.29 16.93 13.12
N ILE A 346 -26.47 16.10 12.45
CA ILE A 346 -26.92 15.00 11.61
C ILE A 346 -26.71 13.69 12.37
N PRO A 347 -27.76 12.97 12.76
CA PRO A 347 -27.60 11.66 13.36
C PRO A 347 -26.98 10.65 12.36
N CYS A 348 -25.97 9.91 12.80
CA CYS A 348 -25.30 8.89 12.01
C CYS A 348 -25.02 7.66 12.92
N GLY A 349 -26.02 6.79 13.06
CA GLY A 349 -25.95 5.67 14.00
C GLY A 349 -25.79 6.14 15.45
N ALA A 350 -24.72 5.69 16.11
CA ALA A 350 -24.37 6.10 17.48
C ALA A 350 -23.63 7.45 17.56
N THR A 351 -23.37 8.09 16.42
CA THR A 351 -22.68 9.36 16.35
C THR A 351 -23.58 10.47 15.81
N VAL A 352 -23.18 11.72 16.05
CA VAL A 352 -23.82 12.91 15.48
C VAL A 352 -22.73 13.72 14.77
N LEU A 353 -22.99 14.09 13.54
CA LEU A 353 -22.08 14.92 12.73
C LEU A 353 -22.56 16.36 12.65
N THR A 354 -21.63 17.30 12.59
CA THR A 354 -21.90 18.69 12.24
C THR A 354 -21.09 19.06 11.00
N ILE A 355 -21.73 19.67 10.03
CA ILE A 355 -21.10 20.08 8.76
C ILE A 355 -20.81 21.58 8.79
N ASP A 356 -19.66 21.96 8.28
CA ASP A 356 -19.33 23.36 8.00
C ASP A 356 -19.92 23.77 6.64
N ASN A 357 -20.92 24.63 6.66
CA ASN A 357 -21.63 25.07 5.46
C ASN A 357 -20.75 25.76 4.42
N ALA A 358 -19.67 26.40 4.85
CA ALA A 358 -18.78 27.13 3.95
C ALA A 358 -17.87 26.20 3.14
N SER A 359 -17.47 25.07 3.72
CA SER A 359 -16.51 24.14 3.10
C SER A 359 -17.09 22.76 2.78
N GLY A 360 -18.26 22.41 3.30
CA GLY A 360 -18.79 21.05 3.24
C GLY A 360 -18.02 20.05 4.09
N ALA A 361 -17.05 20.50 4.88
CA ALA A 361 -16.27 19.65 5.77
C ALA A 361 -17.06 19.21 7.00
N VAL A 362 -16.69 18.10 7.62
CA VAL A 362 -17.20 17.72 8.95
C VAL A 362 -16.53 18.62 9.98
N ALA A 363 -17.31 19.47 10.63
CA ALA A 363 -16.85 20.39 11.67
C ALA A 363 -16.67 19.67 13.01
N ALA A 364 -17.54 18.73 13.35
CA ALA A 364 -17.44 17.95 14.56
C ALA A 364 -18.12 16.58 14.40
N VAL A 365 -17.62 15.63 15.17
CA VAL A 365 -18.22 14.31 15.40
C VAL A 365 -18.46 14.19 16.90
N HIS A 366 -19.67 13.82 17.29
CA HIS A 366 -20.06 13.61 18.68
C HIS A 366 -20.47 12.16 18.87
N ASP A 367 -20.02 11.53 19.95
CA ASP A 367 -20.48 10.22 20.38
C ASP A 367 -20.55 10.16 21.93
N ALA A 368 -20.79 8.96 22.46
CA ALA A 368 -20.90 8.78 23.92
C ALA A 368 -19.58 9.07 24.67
N SER A 369 -18.44 9.08 23.99
CA SER A 369 -17.13 9.35 24.58
C SER A 369 -16.74 10.83 24.54
N GLY A 370 -17.43 11.65 23.75
CA GLY A 370 -17.16 13.08 23.66
C GLY A 370 -17.36 13.71 22.31
N THR A 371 -16.79 14.88 22.15
CA THR A 371 -16.80 15.65 20.90
C THR A 371 -15.41 15.68 20.29
N PHE A 372 -15.31 15.24 19.05
CA PHE A 372 -14.12 15.30 18.23
C PHE A 372 -14.28 16.40 17.17
N GLY A 373 -13.27 17.21 17.03
CA GLY A 373 -13.27 18.38 16.15
C GLY A 373 -13.23 19.68 16.96
N THR A 374 -12.58 20.66 16.38
CA THR A 374 -12.44 21.99 16.99
C THR A 374 -12.78 23.04 15.96
N THR A 375 -13.03 24.29 16.42
CA THR A 375 -13.19 25.45 15.53
C THR A 375 -11.97 25.71 14.63
N LYS A 376 -10.82 25.06 14.95
CA LYS A 376 -9.56 25.16 14.19
C LYS A 376 -9.22 23.92 13.36
N GLY A 377 -9.89 22.78 13.59
CA GLY A 377 -9.68 21.52 12.88
C GLY A 377 -10.99 21.03 12.26
N ARG A 378 -10.98 20.80 10.97
CA ARG A 378 -12.10 20.23 10.21
C ARG A 378 -11.68 18.89 9.68
N PHE A 379 -12.60 17.91 9.67
CA PHE A 379 -12.37 16.61 9.07
C PHE A 379 -12.89 16.59 7.65
N PHE A 380 -12.21 15.88 6.78
CA PHE A 380 -12.66 15.62 5.39
C PHE A 380 -12.99 16.90 4.62
N ALA A 381 -12.24 17.98 4.84
CA ALA A 381 -12.41 19.19 4.05
C ALA A 381 -12.01 18.91 2.58
N PRO A 382 -12.92 19.02 1.61
CA PRO A 382 -12.55 18.86 0.22
C PRO A 382 -11.60 19.99 -0.19
N ILE A 383 -10.43 19.64 -0.71
CA ILE A 383 -9.45 20.60 -1.21
C ILE A 383 -9.35 20.41 -2.72
N TYR A 384 -9.73 21.42 -3.47
CA TYR A 384 -9.50 21.48 -4.91
C TYR A 384 -8.21 22.23 -5.18
N ARG A 385 -7.26 21.59 -5.84
CA ARG A 385 -5.99 22.22 -6.27
C ARG A 385 -5.93 22.24 -7.78
N VAL A 386 -5.68 23.40 -8.33
CA VAL A 386 -5.32 23.57 -9.74
C VAL A 386 -3.80 23.70 -9.78
N TYR A 387 -3.16 22.85 -10.57
CA TYR A 387 -1.73 22.95 -10.85
C TYR A 387 -1.57 23.68 -12.19
N SER A 388 -0.85 24.78 -12.19
CA SER A 388 -0.50 25.58 -13.39
C SER A 388 0.88 25.16 -13.92
#